data_9e993327d8b590ce66651aecd6672435
#
_entry.id   9e993327d8b590ce66651aecd6672435
#
_cell.length_a   1.000
_cell.length_b   1.000
_cell.length_c   1.000
_cell.angle_alpha   90.00
_cell.angle_beta   90.00
_cell.angle_gamma   90.00
#
_symmetry.space_group_name_H-M   'P 1'
#
loop_
_entity.id
_entity.type
_entity.pdbx_description
1 polymer ?
#
loop_
_entity_poly.entity_id
_entity_poly.type
_entity_poly.pdbx_seq_one_letter_code
_entity_poly.pdbx_strand_id
1 'polypeptide(L)'
;MVSVIIPALNEEKTIRQVIRQAKRNELVDEIIVVDDMSTDATVAEAGKENVKVITPTHVGKGESMREGMLMAKNEILVFLEADLPDYEQDIVGMLTAPLIRDEADFVKSYFERPAGRVAEILVKPMLEFFFPHLLEFRQPLSGMIAGKKSILQKVEFENDYGVDIGLLIDMHQVRARIKEVCIGEVENDRQPLHVLGRMAKQVANAIFKRVNIFDASRRQEESVPMMREQVEFALKELVRQPRKMIVFDMDQVLLQGSFIQSAAERFGFTRELTDIQAQDKSNFIKTQKIGRLLEGRTFAELIHVVESIPLIGDAVLVIRELQVRGYVCGIISDSYHSIANHIKNLLGLDFTLGNELEFQKSVATGEVRIPSQLLKDKFSQCEHDHCKSNMFQYILHRFGISLADAVAVGDGENDICMVKMAGTGISFNSVTPGLDEVADYVFRDTSLKPVLEVVR
;
A
#
# COMPACT_ATOMS: atom_id res chain seq x y z
N MET A 1 24.77 15.58 -13.59
CA MET A 1 24.78 14.68 -12.42
C MET A 1 23.41 14.06 -12.24
N VAL A 2 23.35 12.84 -11.74
CA VAL A 2 22.15 12.00 -11.71
C VAL A 2 21.96 11.44 -10.30
N SER A 3 20.73 11.44 -9.79
CA SER A 3 20.33 10.65 -8.61
C SER A 3 19.63 9.39 -9.06
N VAL A 4 20.11 8.23 -8.60
CA VAL A 4 19.47 6.94 -8.82
C VAL A 4 18.64 6.57 -7.60
N ILE A 5 17.38 6.20 -7.80
CA ILE A 5 16.42 5.81 -6.77
C ILE A 5 16.09 4.34 -6.99
N ILE A 6 16.23 3.52 -5.94
CA ILE A 6 15.99 2.08 -5.99
C ILE A 6 15.00 1.72 -4.89
N PRO A 7 13.69 1.66 -5.20
CA PRO A 7 12.71 1.06 -4.28
C PRO A 7 13.03 -0.42 -4.10
N ALA A 8 13.05 -0.90 -2.86
CA ALA A 8 13.41 -2.26 -2.53
C ALA A 8 12.51 -2.85 -1.44
N LEU A 9 12.04 -4.08 -1.63
CA LEU A 9 11.29 -4.85 -0.64
C LEU A 9 11.70 -6.32 -0.70
N ASN A 10 12.46 -6.79 0.29
CA ASN A 10 12.95 -8.16 0.39
C ASN A 10 13.83 -8.58 -0.81
N GLU A 11 14.83 -7.76 -1.10
CA GLU A 11 15.74 -7.93 -2.24
C GLU A 11 17.21 -8.15 -1.80
N GLU A 12 17.43 -8.88 -0.70
CA GLU A 12 18.77 -9.12 -0.14
C GLU A 12 19.76 -9.76 -1.13
N LYS A 13 19.22 -10.53 -2.11
CA LYS A 13 20.04 -11.25 -3.09
C LYS A 13 20.54 -10.38 -4.23
N THR A 14 19.79 -9.37 -4.60
CA THR A 14 19.94 -8.59 -5.84
C THR A 14 20.35 -7.15 -5.61
N ILE A 15 19.88 -6.51 -4.53
CA ILE A 15 20.05 -5.08 -4.26
C ILE A 15 21.50 -4.60 -4.38
N ARG A 16 22.46 -5.37 -3.88
CA ARG A 16 23.88 -5.01 -3.91
C ARG A 16 24.43 -4.96 -5.33
N GLN A 17 24.00 -5.86 -6.18
CA GLN A 17 24.44 -5.91 -7.58
C GLN A 17 23.84 -4.75 -8.37
N VAL A 18 22.55 -4.44 -8.18
CA VAL A 18 21.88 -3.28 -8.79
C VAL A 18 22.58 -1.96 -8.41
N ILE A 19 22.92 -1.78 -7.13
CA ILE A 19 23.68 -0.60 -6.66
C ILE A 19 25.03 -0.51 -7.37
N ARG A 20 25.78 -1.61 -7.47
CA ARG A 20 27.09 -1.63 -8.12
C ARG A 20 27.00 -1.32 -9.61
N GLN A 21 25.97 -1.79 -10.28
CA GLN A 21 25.74 -1.46 -11.68
C GLN A 21 25.43 0.02 -11.88
N ALA A 22 24.56 0.59 -11.04
CA ALA A 22 24.29 2.03 -11.07
C ALA A 22 25.57 2.87 -10.88
N LYS A 23 26.46 2.45 -9.97
CA LYS A 23 27.73 3.13 -9.70
C LYS A 23 28.74 3.12 -10.86
N ARG A 24 28.55 2.26 -11.86
CA ARG A 24 29.47 2.21 -13.03
C ARG A 24 29.37 3.44 -13.91
N ASN A 25 28.25 4.15 -13.88
CA ASN A 25 28.07 5.35 -14.68
C ASN A 25 28.62 6.58 -13.94
N GLU A 26 29.56 7.30 -14.56
CA GLU A 26 30.26 8.46 -13.97
C GLU A 26 29.32 9.66 -13.72
N LEU A 27 28.13 9.69 -14.33
CA LEU A 27 27.12 10.74 -14.08
C LEU A 27 26.40 10.55 -12.74
N VAL A 28 26.45 9.35 -12.15
CA VAL A 28 25.80 9.03 -10.88
C VAL A 28 26.63 9.57 -9.73
N ASP A 29 26.11 10.52 -9.01
CA ASP A 29 26.73 11.07 -7.81
C ASP A 29 25.89 10.88 -6.54
N GLU A 30 24.70 10.29 -6.69
CA GLU A 30 23.82 9.94 -5.58
C GLU A 30 23.02 8.67 -5.90
N ILE A 31 23.00 7.74 -4.95
CA ILE A 31 22.12 6.55 -4.97
C ILE A 31 21.33 6.54 -3.67
N ILE A 32 20.01 6.46 -3.80
CA ILE A 32 19.05 6.38 -2.71
C ILE A 32 18.30 5.06 -2.81
N VAL A 33 18.56 4.15 -1.89
CA VAL A 33 17.75 2.94 -1.70
C VAL A 33 16.60 3.33 -0.79
N VAL A 34 15.37 3.08 -1.25
CA VAL A 34 14.17 3.31 -0.46
C VAL A 34 13.64 1.94 -0.05
N ASP A 35 13.91 1.57 1.18
CA ASP A 35 13.52 0.28 1.74
C ASP A 35 12.05 0.31 2.17
N ASP A 36 11.22 -0.43 1.44
CA ASP A 36 9.78 -0.52 1.66
C ASP A 36 9.42 -1.47 2.82
N MET A 37 10.15 -1.36 3.93
CA MET A 37 10.05 -2.19 5.14
C MET A 37 10.40 -3.67 4.89
N SER A 38 11.59 -3.93 4.35
CA SER A 38 12.11 -5.30 4.18
C SER A 38 12.28 -6.02 5.52
N THR A 39 12.00 -7.33 5.50
CA THR A 39 12.15 -8.23 6.65
C THR A 39 13.39 -9.10 6.56
N ASP A 40 14.08 -9.08 5.41
CA ASP A 40 15.33 -9.78 5.13
C ASP A 40 16.57 -8.89 5.32
N ALA A 41 17.72 -9.28 4.79
CA ALA A 41 18.96 -8.52 4.91
C ALA A 41 19.11 -7.36 3.89
N THR A 42 18.05 -6.95 3.17
CA THR A 42 18.09 -5.91 2.12
C THR A 42 18.81 -4.64 2.59
N VAL A 43 18.40 -4.09 3.74
CA VAL A 43 18.98 -2.85 4.31
C VAL A 43 20.46 -3.03 4.65
N ALA A 44 20.81 -4.18 5.23
CA ALA A 44 22.19 -4.49 5.58
C ALA A 44 23.08 -4.64 4.34
N GLU A 45 22.59 -5.30 3.29
CA GLU A 45 23.32 -5.47 2.01
C GLU A 45 23.46 -4.13 1.28
N ALA A 46 22.42 -3.28 1.22
CA ALA A 46 22.51 -1.94 0.66
C ALA A 46 23.53 -1.07 1.44
N GLY A 47 23.54 -1.15 2.76
CA GLY A 47 24.45 -0.40 3.63
C GLY A 47 25.92 -0.72 3.38
N LYS A 48 26.28 -1.93 2.94
CA LYS A 48 27.66 -2.31 2.57
C LYS A 48 28.19 -1.55 1.36
N GLU A 49 27.33 -1.01 0.55
CA GLU A 49 27.70 -0.26 -0.66
C GLU A 49 27.86 1.26 -0.41
N ASN A 50 27.78 1.72 0.83
CA ASN A 50 27.91 3.14 1.19
C ASN A 50 27.00 4.06 0.37
N VAL A 51 25.72 3.72 0.32
CA VAL A 51 24.63 4.48 -0.31
C VAL A 51 23.67 4.99 0.75
N LYS A 52 22.85 5.98 0.40
CA LYS A 52 21.80 6.47 1.26
C LYS A 52 20.66 5.45 1.30
N VAL A 53 20.30 4.98 2.49
CA VAL A 53 19.13 4.12 2.70
C VAL A 53 18.10 4.88 3.52
N ILE A 54 16.87 4.96 3.03
CA ILE A 54 15.73 5.58 3.71
C ILE A 54 14.56 4.58 3.77
N THR A 55 13.68 4.77 4.75
CA THR A 55 12.41 4.03 4.84
C THR A 55 11.27 5.01 4.59
N PRO A 56 10.32 4.73 3.71
CA PRO A 56 9.25 5.64 3.40
C PRO A 56 8.23 5.75 4.55
N THR A 57 7.52 6.86 4.59
CA THR A 57 6.46 7.10 5.59
C THR A 57 5.31 6.10 5.42
N HIS A 58 5.00 5.74 4.18
CA HIS A 58 3.96 4.77 3.84
C HIS A 58 4.52 3.65 2.96
N VAL A 59 4.01 2.44 3.15
CA VAL A 59 4.43 1.26 2.39
C VAL A 59 3.82 1.28 0.98
N GLY A 60 4.64 0.97 0.00
CA GLY A 60 4.22 0.79 -1.39
C GLY A 60 5.24 1.30 -2.40
N LYS A 61 5.34 0.61 -3.56
CA LYS A 61 6.31 0.92 -4.62
C LYS A 61 6.30 2.40 -5.00
N GLY A 62 5.13 2.94 -5.25
CA GLY A 62 5.00 4.32 -5.72
C GLY A 62 5.31 5.35 -4.64
N GLU A 63 4.98 5.09 -3.38
CA GLU A 63 5.38 5.96 -2.27
C GLU A 63 6.89 5.94 -2.08
N SER A 64 7.52 4.77 -2.17
CA SER A 64 8.99 4.64 -2.15
C SER A 64 9.64 5.42 -3.29
N MET A 65 9.08 5.38 -4.50
CA MET A 65 9.56 6.19 -5.63
C MET A 65 9.41 7.69 -5.35
N ARG A 66 8.26 8.12 -4.83
CA ARG A 66 7.95 9.51 -4.50
C ARG A 66 8.88 10.06 -3.42
N GLU A 67 9.06 9.35 -2.31
CA GLU A 67 9.97 9.80 -1.25
C GLU A 67 11.43 9.83 -1.70
N GLY A 68 11.85 8.84 -2.48
CA GLY A 68 13.17 8.85 -3.12
C GLY A 68 13.38 10.08 -4.00
N MET A 69 12.37 10.45 -4.81
CA MET A 69 12.39 11.67 -5.63
C MET A 69 12.52 12.93 -4.76
N LEU A 70 11.75 13.03 -3.68
CA LEU A 70 11.80 14.19 -2.78
C LEU A 70 13.18 14.36 -2.14
N MET A 71 13.81 13.25 -1.77
CA MET A 71 15.14 13.23 -1.11
C MET A 71 16.31 13.40 -2.08
N ALA A 72 16.10 13.21 -3.38
CA ALA A 72 17.14 13.35 -4.39
C ALA A 72 17.57 14.80 -4.58
N LYS A 73 18.88 15.03 -4.78
CA LYS A 73 19.44 16.38 -4.93
C LYS A 73 19.54 16.85 -6.39
N ASN A 74 19.58 15.92 -7.35
CA ASN A 74 19.79 16.25 -8.76
C ASN A 74 18.48 16.42 -9.54
N GLU A 75 18.56 17.15 -10.65
CA GLU A 75 17.43 17.37 -11.57
C GLU A 75 17.12 16.14 -12.41
N ILE A 76 18.11 15.35 -12.79
CA ILE A 76 17.90 14.10 -13.53
C ILE A 76 17.81 12.96 -12.53
N LEU A 77 16.67 12.28 -12.55
CA LEU A 77 16.37 11.12 -11.70
C LEU A 77 16.28 9.86 -12.56
N VAL A 78 16.81 8.76 -12.04
CA VAL A 78 16.66 7.41 -12.60
C VAL A 78 16.05 6.53 -11.55
N PHE A 79 15.04 5.77 -11.91
CA PHE A 79 14.44 4.74 -11.05
C PHE A 79 14.82 3.38 -11.60
N LEU A 80 15.34 2.52 -10.74
CA LEU A 80 15.72 1.14 -11.08
C LEU A 80 14.95 0.16 -10.19
N GLU A 81 14.60 -1.00 -10.74
CA GLU A 81 14.01 -2.10 -9.99
C GLU A 81 15.10 -2.88 -9.25
N ALA A 82 14.86 -3.22 -7.99
CA ALA A 82 15.84 -3.86 -7.11
C ALA A 82 15.99 -5.37 -7.39
N ASP A 83 15.01 -6.00 -8.05
CA ASP A 83 14.93 -7.44 -8.38
C ASP A 83 15.58 -7.83 -9.72
N LEU A 84 16.14 -6.86 -10.45
CA LEU A 84 16.74 -7.07 -11.76
C LEU A 84 18.25 -6.80 -11.72
N PRO A 85 19.07 -7.79 -11.34
CA PRO A 85 20.52 -7.57 -11.12
C PRO A 85 21.37 -7.58 -12.40
N ASP A 86 20.89 -8.20 -13.49
CA ASP A 86 21.71 -8.44 -14.67
C ASP A 86 21.33 -7.54 -15.85
N TYR A 87 21.97 -6.38 -15.89
CA TYR A 87 22.01 -5.53 -17.06
C TYR A 87 23.38 -5.66 -17.72
N GLU A 88 23.42 -6.11 -18.95
CA GLU A 88 24.69 -6.22 -19.70
C GLU A 88 25.28 -4.86 -20.07
N GLN A 89 24.47 -3.80 -20.06
CA GLN A 89 24.80 -2.47 -20.57
C GLN A 89 24.67 -1.38 -19.48
N ASP A 90 25.17 -0.19 -19.77
CA ASP A 90 25.03 1.01 -18.94
C ASP A 90 23.59 1.53 -18.97
N ILE A 91 22.72 0.93 -18.18
CA ILE A 91 21.29 1.29 -18.10
C ILE A 91 21.08 2.76 -17.69
N VAL A 92 21.89 3.29 -16.79
CA VAL A 92 21.76 4.68 -16.36
C VAL A 92 22.08 5.63 -17.50
N GLY A 93 23.16 5.38 -18.24
CA GLY A 93 23.52 6.17 -19.41
C GLY A 93 22.48 6.09 -20.51
N MET A 94 21.91 4.90 -20.75
CA MET A 94 20.86 4.70 -21.77
C MET A 94 19.59 5.49 -21.42
N LEU A 95 19.13 5.42 -20.19
CA LEU A 95 17.92 6.12 -19.73
C LEU A 95 18.12 7.64 -19.67
N THR A 96 19.32 8.11 -19.32
CA THR A 96 19.57 9.55 -19.16
C THR A 96 19.99 10.26 -20.43
N ALA A 97 20.49 9.56 -21.45
CA ALA A 97 20.95 10.17 -22.69
C ALA A 97 19.91 11.08 -23.38
N PRO A 98 18.62 10.70 -23.52
CA PRO A 98 17.61 11.58 -24.12
C PRO A 98 17.34 12.83 -23.26
N LEU A 99 17.43 12.73 -21.93
CA LEU A 99 17.22 13.86 -21.01
C LEU A 99 18.39 14.85 -21.10
N ILE A 100 19.62 14.35 -21.16
CA ILE A 100 20.84 15.16 -21.24
C ILE A 100 20.92 15.90 -22.57
N ARG A 101 20.45 15.26 -23.65
CA ARG A 101 20.39 15.88 -25.00
C ARG A 101 19.20 16.82 -25.18
N ASP A 102 18.40 17.00 -24.13
CA ASP A 102 17.13 17.74 -24.15
C ASP A 102 16.13 17.26 -25.21
N GLU A 103 16.15 15.97 -25.52
CA GLU A 103 15.24 15.32 -26.47
C GLU A 103 13.98 14.79 -25.77
N ALA A 104 14.01 14.61 -24.45
CA ALA A 104 12.91 14.12 -23.63
C ALA A 104 12.89 14.82 -22.27
N ASP A 105 11.74 14.76 -21.61
CA ASP A 105 11.53 15.20 -20.23
C ASP A 105 11.26 13.99 -19.31
N PHE A 106 10.80 12.88 -19.92
CA PHE A 106 10.57 11.61 -19.30
C PHE A 106 10.96 10.46 -20.23
N VAL A 107 11.63 9.45 -19.72
CA VAL A 107 12.10 8.29 -20.46
C VAL A 107 11.58 7.03 -19.81
N LYS A 108 11.01 6.14 -20.62
CA LYS A 108 10.53 4.83 -20.21
C LYS A 108 11.36 3.74 -20.88
N SER A 109 11.70 2.69 -20.16
CA SER A 109 12.41 1.57 -20.75
C SER A 109 11.47 0.55 -21.39
N TYR A 110 11.98 -0.19 -22.38
CA TYR A 110 11.38 -1.44 -22.83
C TYR A 110 12.47 -2.51 -23.05
N PHE A 111 12.06 -3.76 -23.01
CA PHE A 111 12.91 -4.94 -23.22
C PHE A 111 12.63 -5.54 -24.59
N GLU A 112 13.55 -6.35 -25.11
CA GLU A 112 13.38 -7.06 -26.40
C GLU A 112 12.38 -8.23 -26.34
N ARG A 113 11.85 -8.57 -25.17
CA ARG A 113 10.79 -9.57 -25.00
C ARG A 113 9.39 -8.94 -25.02
N PRO A 114 8.31 -9.75 -25.28
CA PRO A 114 6.94 -9.29 -25.13
C PRO A 114 6.66 -8.74 -23.72
N ALA A 115 5.74 -7.79 -23.63
CA ALA A 115 5.31 -7.22 -22.35
C ALA A 115 4.72 -8.30 -21.42
N GLY A 116 4.72 -8.03 -20.13
CA GLY A 116 4.20 -8.95 -19.12
C GLY A 116 2.69 -9.22 -19.28
N ARG A 117 2.22 -10.35 -18.72
CA ARG A 117 0.81 -10.78 -18.84
C ARG A 117 -0.21 -9.71 -18.43
N VAL A 118 0.06 -8.93 -17.38
CA VAL A 118 -0.83 -7.83 -16.96
C VAL A 118 -0.85 -6.72 -18.01
N ALA A 119 0.30 -6.39 -18.61
CA ALA A 119 0.36 -5.40 -19.66
C ALA A 119 -0.42 -5.84 -20.91
N GLU A 120 -0.27 -7.09 -21.35
CA GLU A 120 -0.94 -7.58 -22.56
C GLU A 120 -2.46 -7.80 -22.37
N ILE A 121 -2.88 -8.38 -21.23
CA ILE A 121 -4.27 -8.81 -21.03
C ILE A 121 -5.15 -7.68 -20.48
N LEU A 122 -4.58 -6.75 -19.72
CA LEU A 122 -5.32 -5.67 -19.06
C LEU A 122 -4.96 -4.30 -19.60
N VAL A 123 -3.66 -3.92 -19.55
CA VAL A 123 -3.27 -2.52 -19.77
C VAL A 123 -3.46 -2.11 -21.23
N LYS A 124 -2.96 -2.88 -22.19
CA LYS A 124 -3.09 -2.54 -23.61
C LYS A 124 -4.54 -2.42 -24.05
N PRO A 125 -5.45 -3.37 -23.75
CA PRO A 125 -6.88 -3.18 -24.02
C PRO A 125 -7.49 -1.93 -23.37
N MET A 126 -7.15 -1.64 -22.10
CA MET A 126 -7.64 -0.43 -21.45
C MET A 126 -7.07 0.85 -22.10
N LEU A 127 -5.80 0.84 -22.49
CA LEU A 127 -5.21 1.98 -23.20
C LEU A 127 -5.87 2.17 -24.58
N GLU A 128 -6.20 1.10 -25.28
CA GLU A 128 -6.91 1.18 -26.55
C GLU A 128 -8.25 1.92 -26.44
N PHE A 129 -8.98 1.68 -25.34
CA PHE A 129 -10.26 2.35 -25.10
C PHE A 129 -10.13 3.78 -24.59
N PHE A 130 -9.20 4.04 -23.68
CA PHE A 130 -9.17 5.30 -22.92
C PHE A 130 -8.03 6.24 -23.31
N PHE A 131 -6.91 5.69 -23.75
CA PHE A 131 -5.68 6.43 -24.06
C PHE A 131 -4.98 5.85 -25.30
N PRO A 132 -5.66 5.80 -26.47
CA PRO A 132 -5.16 5.08 -27.66
C PRO A 132 -3.78 5.58 -28.14
N HIS A 133 -3.44 6.82 -27.87
CA HIS A 133 -2.14 7.41 -28.19
C HIS A 133 -0.99 6.83 -27.35
N LEU A 134 -1.28 6.14 -26.23
CA LEU A 134 -0.27 5.49 -25.40
C LEU A 134 -0.01 4.03 -25.80
N LEU A 135 -0.70 3.50 -26.81
CA LEU A 135 -0.44 2.16 -27.35
C LEU A 135 0.89 2.04 -28.08
N GLU A 136 1.51 3.16 -28.44
CA GLU A 136 2.84 3.18 -29.02
C GLU A 136 3.92 2.65 -28.05
N PHE A 137 3.68 2.75 -26.73
CA PHE A 137 4.62 2.29 -25.72
C PHE A 137 4.60 0.76 -25.60
N ARG A 138 5.77 0.14 -25.85
CA ARG A 138 5.92 -1.32 -25.87
C ARG A 138 5.73 -1.95 -24.50
N GLN A 139 6.24 -1.25 -23.46
CA GLN A 139 6.17 -1.74 -22.07
C GLN A 139 5.64 -0.67 -21.11
N PRO A 140 4.32 -0.42 -21.12
CA PRO A 140 3.70 0.65 -20.33
C PRO A 140 3.87 0.47 -18.82
N LEU A 141 4.14 -0.75 -18.34
CA LEU A 141 4.36 -1.08 -16.93
C LEU A 141 5.84 -1.21 -16.53
N SER A 142 6.81 -0.85 -17.40
CA SER A 142 8.21 -0.86 -16.97
C SER A 142 8.43 0.16 -15.85
N GLY A 143 9.02 -0.28 -14.73
CA GLY A 143 9.37 0.58 -13.61
C GLY A 143 10.77 1.21 -13.73
N MET A 144 11.55 0.80 -14.74
CA MET A 144 12.84 1.41 -15.03
C MET A 144 12.64 2.63 -15.91
N ILE A 145 12.72 3.80 -15.30
CA ILE A 145 12.40 5.09 -15.92
C ILE A 145 13.44 6.13 -15.54
N ALA A 146 13.48 7.20 -16.32
CA ALA A 146 14.21 8.41 -15.96
C ALA A 146 13.37 9.66 -16.26
N GLY A 147 13.59 10.74 -15.52
CA GLY A 147 12.84 11.96 -15.72
C GLY A 147 13.48 13.17 -15.06
N LYS A 148 13.08 14.35 -15.54
CA LYS A 148 13.42 15.62 -14.88
C LYS A 148 12.60 15.76 -13.60
N LYS A 149 13.25 16.00 -12.46
CA LYS A 149 12.60 16.16 -11.15
C LYS A 149 11.52 17.24 -11.18
N SER A 150 11.79 18.37 -11.86
CA SER A 150 10.86 19.48 -12.04
C SER A 150 9.57 19.09 -12.77
N ILE A 151 9.59 18.05 -13.60
CA ILE A 151 8.41 17.53 -14.30
C ILE A 151 7.73 16.45 -13.43
N LEU A 152 8.49 15.53 -12.83
CA LEU A 152 7.99 14.48 -11.95
C LEU A 152 7.23 15.05 -10.75
N GLN A 153 7.61 16.20 -10.23
CA GLN A 153 6.91 16.90 -9.13
C GLN A 153 5.52 17.43 -9.51
N LYS A 154 5.17 17.49 -10.80
CA LYS A 154 3.87 18.00 -11.29
C LYS A 154 2.81 16.90 -11.40
N VAL A 155 3.18 15.65 -11.21
CA VAL A 155 2.30 14.50 -11.39
C VAL A 155 2.09 13.74 -10.09
N GLU A 156 1.00 12.96 -10.04
CA GLU A 156 0.67 12.19 -8.86
C GLU A 156 1.31 10.80 -8.93
N PHE A 157 1.97 10.40 -7.86
CA PHE A 157 2.45 9.03 -7.69
C PHE A 157 1.36 8.22 -7.01
N GLU A 158 0.88 7.15 -7.65
CA GLU A 158 0.07 6.14 -6.97
C GLU A 158 0.91 5.47 -5.89
N ASN A 159 0.30 5.06 -4.78
CA ASN A 159 1.07 4.49 -3.67
C ASN A 159 1.62 3.09 -3.99
N ASP A 160 1.03 2.37 -4.94
CA ASP A 160 1.24 0.96 -5.24
C ASP A 160 1.79 0.71 -6.66
N TYR A 161 1.59 -0.49 -7.20
CA TYR A 161 2.00 -0.87 -8.57
C TYR A 161 1.28 -0.10 -9.69
N GLY A 162 0.25 0.67 -9.37
CA GLY A 162 -0.39 1.59 -10.31
C GLY A 162 0.51 2.75 -10.73
N VAL A 163 1.62 3.00 -10.01
CA VAL A 163 2.55 4.11 -10.27
C VAL A 163 3.13 4.09 -11.67
N ASP A 164 3.48 2.92 -12.20
CA ASP A 164 4.16 2.81 -13.50
C ASP A 164 3.28 3.27 -14.67
N ILE A 165 2.00 2.90 -14.66
CA ILE A 165 1.02 3.35 -15.68
C ILE A 165 0.51 4.75 -15.36
N GLY A 166 0.34 5.07 -14.08
CA GLY A 166 -0.08 6.38 -13.64
C GLY A 166 0.86 7.47 -14.13
N LEU A 167 2.16 7.30 -13.90
CA LEU A 167 3.18 8.23 -14.38
C LEU A 167 3.15 8.38 -15.91
N LEU A 168 2.99 7.29 -16.67
CA LEU A 168 2.94 7.37 -18.13
C LEU A 168 1.76 8.22 -18.61
N ILE A 169 0.56 8.01 -18.05
CA ILE A 169 -0.64 8.77 -18.37
C ILE A 169 -0.47 10.23 -17.97
N ASP A 170 -0.02 10.50 -16.74
CA ASP A 170 0.11 11.86 -16.21
C ASP A 170 1.20 12.66 -16.95
N MET A 171 2.33 12.02 -17.33
CA MET A 171 3.36 12.65 -18.14
C MET A 171 2.83 13.10 -19.50
N HIS A 172 1.98 12.28 -20.13
CA HIS A 172 1.32 12.69 -21.37
C HIS A 172 0.35 13.86 -21.12
N GLN A 173 -0.38 13.86 -20.01
CA GLN A 173 -1.32 14.93 -19.66
C GLN A 173 -0.64 16.28 -19.45
N VAL A 174 0.52 16.29 -18.78
CA VAL A 174 1.31 17.52 -18.59
C VAL A 174 2.12 17.88 -19.84
N ARG A 175 1.91 17.17 -20.96
CA ARG A 175 2.59 17.38 -22.27
C ARG A 175 4.11 17.26 -22.17
N ALA A 176 4.61 16.39 -21.31
CA ALA A 176 6.02 16.04 -21.26
C ALA A 176 6.45 15.33 -22.56
N ARG A 177 7.65 15.61 -23.02
CA ARG A 177 8.25 14.87 -24.13
C ARG A 177 8.69 13.50 -23.62
N ILE A 178 7.98 12.44 -24.04
CA ILE A 178 8.24 11.07 -23.58
C ILE A 178 9.01 10.31 -24.66
N LYS A 179 10.03 9.55 -24.26
CA LYS A 179 10.75 8.62 -25.15
C LYS A 179 10.83 7.23 -24.54
N GLU A 180 10.80 6.20 -25.39
CA GLU A 180 11.18 4.84 -24.99
C GLU A 180 12.63 4.54 -25.36
N VAL A 181 13.31 3.80 -24.48
CA VAL A 181 14.68 3.33 -24.68
C VAL A 181 14.72 1.81 -24.48
N CYS A 182 15.29 1.09 -25.46
CA CYS A 182 15.57 -0.33 -25.32
C CYS A 182 16.71 -0.54 -24.33
N ILE A 183 16.50 -1.40 -23.35
CA ILE A 183 17.52 -1.74 -22.34
C ILE A 183 18.01 -3.20 -22.48
N GLY A 184 17.79 -3.79 -23.68
CA GLY A 184 18.22 -5.14 -23.99
C GLY A 184 17.28 -6.23 -23.48
N GLU A 185 17.83 -7.42 -23.27
CA GLU A 185 17.10 -8.54 -22.70
C GLU A 185 17.16 -8.49 -21.17
N VAL A 186 16.02 -8.71 -20.54
CA VAL A 186 15.91 -8.80 -19.08
C VAL A 186 15.15 -10.07 -18.73
N GLU A 187 15.79 -10.95 -17.97
CA GLU A 187 15.13 -12.11 -17.39
C GLU A 187 14.48 -11.73 -16.07
N ASN A 188 13.22 -12.10 -15.91
CA ASN A 188 12.47 -11.89 -14.67
C ASN A 188 11.69 -13.15 -14.33
N ASP A 189 11.65 -13.51 -13.05
CA ASP A 189 10.90 -14.64 -12.55
C ASP A 189 9.40 -14.48 -12.78
N ARG A 190 8.74 -15.59 -13.17
CA ARG A 190 7.30 -15.59 -13.43
C ARG A 190 6.53 -15.55 -12.12
N GLN A 191 5.90 -14.43 -11.85
CA GLN A 191 5.02 -14.29 -10.69
C GLN A 191 3.77 -15.19 -10.79
N PRO A 192 3.33 -15.78 -9.66
CA PRO A 192 2.10 -16.56 -9.60
C PRO A 192 0.84 -15.74 -9.96
N LEU A 193 -0.19 -16.39 -10.52
CA LEU A 193 -1.41 -15.69 -10.98
C LEU A 193 -2.13 -14.89 -9.88
N HIS A 194 -2.15 -15.37 -8.64
CA HIS A 194 -2.80 -14.65 -7.55
C HIS A 194 -2.08 -13.34 -7.17
N VAL A 195 -0.76 -13.29 -7.31
CA VAL A 195 0.04 -12.06 -7.12
C VAL A 195 -0.26 -11.09 -8.26
N LEU A 196 -0.27 -11.58 -9.50
CA LEU A 196 -0.63 -10.78 -10.68
C LEU A 196 -2.04 -10.21 -10.62
N GLY A 197 -3.00 -10.92 -10.00
CA GLY A 197 -4.38 -10.43 -9.83
C GLY A 197 -4.48 -9.18 -8.96
N ARG A 198 -3.70 -9.11 -7.87
CA ARG A 198 -3.64 -7.90 -7.02
C ARG A 198 -2.99 -6.73 -7.76
N MET A 199 -1.86 -6.98 -8.41
CA MET A 199 -1.18 -5.98 -9.24
C MET A 199 -2.11 -5.46 -10.35
N ALA A 200 -2.84 -6.36 -11.03
CA ALA A 200 -3.80 -5.99 -12.08
C ALA A 200 -4.90 -5.06 -11.56
N LYS A 201 -5.45 -5.34 -10.36
CA LYS A 201 -6.46 -4.45 -9.71
C LYS A 201 -5.90 -3.05 -9.45
N GLN A 202 -4.69 -2.93 -8.93
CA GLN A 202 -4.04 -1.65 -8.64
C GLN A 202 -3.78 -0.85 -9.92
N VAL A 203 -3.25 -1.53 -10.94
CA VAL A 203 -3.01 -0.95 -12.27
C VAL A 203 -4.33 -0.47 -12.91
N ALA A 204 -5.40 -1.28 -12.85
CA ALA A 204 -6.71 -0.89 -13.36
C ALA A 204 -7.25 0.36 -12.64
N ASN A 205 -7.16 0.39 -11.31
CA ASN A 205 -7.60 1.55 -10.51
C ASN A 205 -6.86 2.83 -10.91
N ALA A 206 -5.55 2.75 -11.14
CA ALA A 206 -4.75 3.90 -11.57
C ALA A 206 -5.19 4.44 -12.93
N ILE A 207 -5.56 3.55 -13.87
CA ILE A 207 -6.10 3.94 -15.19
C ILE A 207 -7.48 4.59 -15.01
N PHE A 208 -8.41 3.94 -14.28
CA PHE A 208 -9.75 4.48 -14.07
C PHE A 208 -9.78 5.85 -13.38
N LYS A 209 -8.93 6.05 -12.39
CA LYS A 209 -8.79 7.35 -11.72
C LYS A 209 -8.49 8.46 -12.73
N ARG A 210 -7.67 8.20 -13.73
CA ARG A 210 -7.26 9.17 -14.76
C ARG A 210 -8.29 9.36 -15.87
N VAL A 211 -9.05 8.34 -16.19
CA VAL A 211 -10.21 8.45 -17.10
C VAL A 211 -11.22 9.47 -16.58
N ASN A 212 -11.55 9.42 -15.29
CA ASN A 212 -12.51 10.34 -14.69
C ASN A 212 -12.04 11.80 -14.67
N ILE A 213 -10.74 12.05 -14.54
CA ILE A 213 -10.15 13.39 -14.61
C ILE A 213 -10.27 13.97 -16.03
N PHE A 214 -10.06 13.14 -17.05
CA PHE A 214 -10.18 13.58 -18.47
C PHE A 214 -11.61 13.96 -18.84
N ASP A 215 -12.60 13.30 -18.27
CA ASP A 215 -14.00 13.52 -18.62
C ASP A 215 -14.55 14.87 -18.13
N ALA A 216 -13.98 15.39 -17.05
CA ALA A 216 -14.34 16.73 -16.56
C ALA A 216 -13.83 17.89 -17.45
N SER A 217 -12.72 17.68 -18.17
CA SER A 217 -12.09 18.70 -19.04
C SER A 217 -12.50 18.63 -20.50
N ARG A 218 -13.09 17.51 -20.98
CA ARG A 218 -13.47 17.28 -22.38
C ARG A 218 -14.93 17.52 -22.74
N ARG A 219 -15.72 18.16 -21.90
CA ARG A 219 -17.15 18.46 -22.18
C ARG A 219 -17.41 19.40 -23.37
N GLN A 220 -16.43 19.67 -24.22
CA GLN A 220 -16.56 20.59 -25.35
C GLN A 220 -16.34 20.03 -26.76
N GLU A 221 -16.10 18.73 -26.96
CA GLU A 221 -16.05 18.18 -28.33
C GLU A 221 -16.94 16.94 -28.47
N GLU A 222 -18.02 17.14 -29.25
CA GLU A 222 -19.00 16.12 -29.63
C GLU A 222 -18.43 15.14 -30.64
N SER A 223 -18.38 13.88 -30.31
CA SER A 223 -18.81 12.74 -31.14
C SER A 223 -18.22 11.42 -30.61
N VAL A 224 -18.93 10.72 -29.78
CA VAL A 224 -19.07 9.26 -29.64
C VAL A 224 -20.01 8.94 -28.42
N PRO A 225 -21.30 9.25 -28.47
CA PRO A 225 -22.16 9.06 -27.30
C PRO A 225 -22.47 7.58 -27.00
N MET A 226 -22.63 6.73 -28.03
CA MET A 226 -23.25 5.42 -27.87
C MET A 226 -22.30 4.32 -27.38
N MET A 227 -21.02 4.34 -27.79
CA MET A 227 -20.00 3.40 -27.33
C MET A 227 -19.54 3.74 -25.89
N ARG A 228 -19.59 5.01 -25.55
CA ARG A 228 -19.25 5.54 -24.24
C ARG A 228 -20.27 5.13 -23.16
N GLU A 229 -21.57 5.21 -23.43
CA GLU A 229 -22.62 4.75 -22.52
C GLU A 229 -22.55 3.24 -22.25
N GLN A 230 -22.28 2.43 -23.28
CA GLN A 230 -22.12 0.99 -23.11
C GLN A 230 -20.87 0.60 -22.34
N VAL A 231 -19.75 1.32 -22.55
CA VAL A 231 -18.52 1.12 -21.79
C VAL A 231 -18.66 1.65 -20.38
N GLU A 232 -19.30 2.81 -20.15
CA GLU A 232 -19.61 3.30 -18.80
C GLU A 232 -20.56 2.36 -18.05
N PHE A 233 -21.57 1.80 -18.73
CA PHE A 233 -22.47 0.81 -18.13
C PHE A 233 -21.72 -0.47 -17.77
N ALA A 234 -20.91 -1.01 -18.69
CA ALA A 234 -20.08 -2.18 -18.43
C ALA A 234 -19.02 -1.93 -17.35
N LEU A 235 -18.44 -0.72 -17.30
CA LEU A 235 -17.50 -0.35 -16.26
C LEU A 235 -18.17 -0.09 -14.90
N LYS A 236 -19.38 0.47 -14.88
CA LYS A 236 -20.19 0.59 -13.65
C LYS A 236 -20.63 -0.78 -13.11
N GLU A 237 -20.80 -1.76 -13.99
CA GLU A 237 -21.06 -3.17 -13.63
C GLU A 237 -19.76 -3.90 -13.18
N LEU A 238 -18.63 -3.61 -13.82
CA LEU A 238 -17.32 -4.20 -13.49
C LEU A 238 -16.65 -3.50 -12.28
N VAL A 239 -16.79 -2.18 -12.16
CA VAL A 239 -16.49 -1.41 -10.96
C VAL A 239 -17.79 -1.30 -10.18
N ARG A 240 -18.31 -2.42 -9.70
CA ARG A 240 -19.31 -2.40 -8.63
C ARG A 240 -18.75 -1.52 -7.54
N GLN A 241 -19.34 -0.34 -7.37
CA GLN A 241 -19.10 0.41 -6.13
C GLN A 241 -19.41 -0.57 -5.00
N PRO A 242 -18.47 -0.83 -4.10
CA PRO A 242 -18.71 -1.77 -3.02
C PRO A 242 -19.94 -1.27 -2.26
N ARG A 243 -20.99 -2.07 -2.22
CA ARG A 243 -22.24 -1.70 -1.55
C ARG A 243 -22.22 -2.07 -0.09
N LYS A 244 -21.24 -2.90 0.32
CA LYS A 244 -21.14 -3.45 1.68
C LYS A 244 -19.69 -3.45 2.14
N MET A 245 -19.49 -3.29 3.42
CA MET A 245 -18.17 -3.33 4.04
C MET A 245 -18.19 -4.18 5.29
N ILE A 246 -17.12 -4.92 5.51
CA ILE A 246 -16.83 -5.55 6.79
C ILE A 246 -15.46 -5.15 7.29
N VAL A 247 -15.40 -4.75 8.55
CA VAL A 247 -14.17 -4.35 9.22
C VAL A 247 -13.93 -5.26 10.40
N PHE A 248 -12.71 -5.73 10.50
CA PHE A 248 -12.24 -6.57 11.61
C PHE A 248 -11.25 -5.78 12.46
N ASP A 249 -11.28 -5.97 13.78
CA ASP A 249 -10.06 -5.74 14.55
C ASP A 249 -9.02 -6.81 14.20
N MET A 250 -7.77 -6.56 14.54
CA MET A 250 -6.66 -7.47 14.24
C MET A 250 -6.42 -8.46 15.39
N ASP A 251 -6.13 -7.92 16.56
CA ASP A 251 -5.79 -8.70 17.75
C ASP A 251 -7.01 -9.46 18.25
N GLN A 252 -6.87 -10.74 18.67
CA GLN A 252 -7.93 -11.62 19.15
C GLN A 252 -9.10 -11.90 18.16
N VAL A 253 -9.16 -11.21 17.00
CA VAL A 253 -10.19 -11.37 15.96
C VAL A 253 -9.65 -12.09 14.73
N LEU A 254 -8.55 -11.61 14.17
CA LEU A 254 -7.84 -12.25 13.05
C LEU A 254 -6.63 -13.04 13.54
N LEU A 255 -6.00 -12.58 14.61
CA LEU A 255 -4.93 -13.24 15.34
C LEU A 255 -5.49 -13.94 16.59
N GLN A 256 -4.93 -15.09 16.94
CA GLN A 256 -5.21 -15.78 18.21
C GLN A 256 -4.31 -15.24 19.34
N GLY A 257 -4.23 -13.92 19.47
CA GLY A 257 -3.39 -13.24 20.43
C GLY A 257 -3.27 -11.74 20.15
N SER A 258 -2.48 -11.04 20.96
CA SER A 258 -2.21 -9.61 20.78
C SER A 258 -0.76 -9.38 20.38
N PHE A 259 -0.56 -8.58 19.34
CA PHE A 259 0.77 -8.20 18.85
C PHE A 259 1.62 -7.58 19.95
N ILE A 260 1.07 -6.57 20.67
CA ILE A 260 1.88 -5.83 21.65
C ILE A 260 2.21 -6.66 22.89
N GLN A 261 1.33 -7.59 23.29
CA GLN A 261 1.62 -8.52 24.38
C GLN A 261 2.73 -9.49 23.98
N SER A 262 2.65 -10.07 22.80
CA SER A 262 3.70 -10.96 22.27
C SER A 262 5.04 -10.24 22.09
N ALA A 263 5.02 -8.97 21.65
CA ALA A 263 6.21 -8.14 21.60
C ALA A 263 6.79 -7.88 23.01
N ALA A 264 5.93 -7.59 23.98
CA ALA A 264 6.34 -7.36 25.37
C ALA A 264 7.01 -8.59 25.99
N GLU A 265 6.48 -9.77 25.75
CA GLU A 265 7.06 -11.05 26.20
C GLU A 265 8.41 -11.29 25.53
N ARG A 266 8.48 -11.13 24.20
CA ARG A 266 9.68 -11.40 23.42
C ARG A 266 10.83 -10.43 23.71
N PHE A 267 10.50 -9.15 23.93
CA PHE A 267 11.49 -8.09 24.13
C PHE A 267 11.70 -7.72 25.62
N GLY A 268 10.92 -8.32 26.53
CA GLY A 268 11.12 -8.21 27.99
C GLY A 268 10.59 -6.92 28.63
N PHE A 269 9.53 -6.31 28.07
CA PHE A 269 8.90 -5.09 28.62
C PHE A 269 7.45 -5.30 29.12
N THR A 270 7.10 -6.54 29.51
CA THR A 270 5.74 -6.88 29.97
C THR A 270 5.29 -6.06 31.16
N ARG A 271 6.21 -5.76 32.10
CA ARG A 271 5.90 -4.97 33.28
C ARG A 271 5.57 -3.52 32.92
N GLU A 272 6.39 -2.91 32.10
CA GLU A 272 6.20 -1.52 31.62
C GLU A 272 4.90 -1.39 30.85
N LEU A 273 4.57 -2.38 30.01
CA LEU A 273 3.30 -2.40 29.28
C LEU A 273 2.11 -2.46 30.24
N THR A 274 2.16 -3.32 31.25
CA THR A 274 1.11 -3.44 32.29
C THR A 274 0.94 -2.13 33.04
N ASP A 275 2.04 -1.47 33.42
CA ASP A 275 2.01 -0.20 34.14
C ASP A 275 1.38 0.90 33.30
N ILE A 276 1.70 1.00 32.01
CA ILE A 276 1.10 1.96 31.07
C ILE A 276 -0.40 1.70 30.92
N GLN A 277 -0.80 0.45 30.74
CA GLN A 277 -2.21 0.08 30.60
C GLN A 277 -3.05 0.41 31.83
N ALA A 278 -2.48 0.28 33.04
CA ALA A 278 -3.15 0.54 34.28
C ALA A 278 -3.22 2.04 34.68
N GLN A 279 -2.18 2.80 34.38
CA GLN A 279 -2.03 4.19 34.89
C GLN A 279 -2.64 5.24 33.96
N ASP A 280 -2.58 5.05 32.65
CA ASP A 280 -3.03 6.04 31.69
C ASP A 280 -4.51 5.87 31.32
N LYS A 281 -5.28 6.94 31.47
CA LYS A 281 -6.71 6.96 31.08
C LYS A 281 -6.94 7.28 29.61
N SER A 282 -6.00 7.95 28.96
CA SER A 282 -6.11 8.36 27.57
C SER A 282 -5.47 7.30 26.66
N ASN A 283 -6.25 6.77 25.71
CA ASN A 283 -5.76 5.83 24.71
C ASN A 283 -4.68 6.47 23.83
N PHE A 284 -4.79 7.77 23.55
CA PHE A 284 -3.77 8.53 22.84
C PHE A 284 -2.40 8.46 23.52
N ILE A 285 -2.36 8.74 24.84
CA ILE A 285 -1.12 8.71 25.63
C ILE A 285 -0.58 7.28 25.74
N LYS A 286 -1.47 6.29 25.96
CA LYS A 286 -1.07 4.87 25.98
C LYS A 286 -0.36 4.47 24.70
N THR A 287 -0.96 4.77 23.54
CA THR A 287 -0.41 4.43 22.24
C THR A 287 0.99 5.03 22.02
N GLN A 288 1.20 6.29 22.40
CA GLN A 288 2.52 6.93 22.28
C GLN A 288 3.56 6.30 23.23
N LYS A 289 3.18 6.02 24.49
CA LYS A 289 4.10 5.39 25.44
C LYS A 289 4.47 3.97 25.02
N ILE A 290 3.51 3.21 24.50
CA ILE A 290 3.75 1.85 24.01
C ILE A 290 4.69 1.88 22.81
N GLY A 291 4.54 2.86 21.89
CA GLY A 291 5.47 3.01 20.77
C GLY A 291 6.93 3.16 21.20
N ARG A 292 7.18 3.90 22.28
CA ARG A 292 8.55 4.08 22.84
C ARG A 292 9.16 2.79 23.36
N LEU A 293 8.35 1.81 23.79
CA LEU A 293 8.86 0.49 24.20
C LEU A 293 9.39 -0.33 23.02
N LEU A 294 9.03 0.05 21.80
CA LEU A 294 9.51 -0.57 20.56
C LEU A 294 10.71 0.15 19.94
N GLU A 295 11.19 1.25 20.53
CA GLU A 295 12.37 1.98 20.06
C GLU A 295 13.58 1.06 19.89
N GLY A 296 14.27 1.21 18.76
CA GLY A 296 15.45 0.41 18.42
C GLY A 296 15.17 -0.98 17.86
N ARG A 297 13.89 -1.41 17.79
CA ARG A 297 13.52 -2.68 17.17
C ARG A 297 13.46 -2.53 15.66
N THR A 298 14.00 -3.52 14.95
CA THR A 298 13.90 -3.56 13.49
C THR A 298 12.49 -3.96 13.06
N PHE A 299 12.10 -3.52 11.87
CA PHE A 299 10.83 -3.94 11.28
C PHE A 299 10.73 -5.47 11.16
N ALA A 300 11.82 -6.12 10.76
CA ALA A 300 11.89 -7.58 10.67
C ALA A 300 11.61 -8.27 12.01
N GLU A 301 12.18 -7.77 13.12
CA GLU A 301 11.88 -8.31 14.45
C GLU A 301 10.40 -8.20 14.82
N LEU A 302 9.76 -7.06 14.47
CA LEU A 302 8.34 -6.84 14.73
C LEU A 302 7.46 -7.75 13.85
N ILE A 303 7.83 -7.96 12.58
CA ILE A 303 7.14 -8.92 11.72
C ILE A 303 7.28 -10.35 12.24
N HIS A 304 8.46 -10.76 12.70
CA HIS A 304 8.61 -12.08 13.31
C HIS A 304 7.77 -12.26 14.58
N VAL A 305 7.51 -11.19 15.34
CA VAL A 305 6.56 -11.25 16.47
C VAL A 305 5.16 -11.56 15.96
N VAL A 306 4.64 -10.79 15.02
CA VAL A 306 3.26 -10.98 14.55
C VAL A 306 3.07 -12.31 13.83
N GLU A 307 4.06 -12.78 13.08
CA GLU A 307 4.05 -14.11 12.42
C GLU A 307 4.09 -15.28 13.41
N SER A 308 4.61 -15.05 14.62
CA SER A 308 4.58 -16.08 15.69
C SER A 308 3.20 -16.24 16.32
N ILE A 309 2.28 -15.30 16.09
CA ILE A 309 0.90 -15.37 16.59
C ILE A 309 0.05 -16.13 15.57
N PRO A 310 -0.61 -17.23 15.94
CA PRO A 310 -1.43 -17.98 15.00
C PRO A 310 -2.58 -17.12 14.44
N LEU A 311 -2.81 -17.20 13.15
CA LEU A 311 -4.03 -16.69 12.53
C LEU A 311 -5.23 -17.58 12.87
N ILE A 312 -6.45 -17.02 12.86
CA ILE A 312 -7.66 -17.83 12.84
C ILE A 312 -7.63 -18.71 11.60
N GLY A 313 -7.76 -20.02 11.76
CA GLY A 313 -7.41 -21.02 10.75
C GLY A 313 -8.18 -20.91 9.43
N ASP A 314 -9.41 -20.41 9.47
CA ASP A 314 -10.28 -20.25 8.30
C ASP A 314 -10.43 -18.79 7.83
N ALA A 315 -9.69 -17.85 8.40
CA ALA A 315 -9.81 -16.43 8.08
C ALA A 315 -9.68 -16.14 6.57
N VAL A 316 -8.72 -16.75 5.88
CA VAL A 316 -8.53 -16.58 4.43
C VAL A 316 -9.77 -17.04 3.64
N LEU A 317 -10.37 -18.16 4.03
CA LEU A 317 -11.55 -18.71 3.35
C LEU A 317 -12.78 -17.83 3.59
N VAL A 318 -12.98 -17.38 4.83
CA VAL A 318 -14.10 -16.51 5.21
C VAL A 318 -13.98 -15.15 4.51
N ILE A 319 -12.80 -14.53 4.49
CA ILE A 319 -12.57 -13.26 3.81
C ILE A 319 -12.83 -13.36 2.32
N ARG A 320 -12.37 -14.43 1.65
CA ARG A 320 -12.65 -14.66 0.23
C ARG A 320 -14.14 -14.80 -0.05
N GLU A 321 -14.86 -15.56 0.78
CA GLU A 321 -16.31 -15.72 0.64
C GLU A 321 -17.03 -14.38 0.81
N LEU A 322 -16.64 -13.55 1.78
CA LEU A 322 -17.17 -12.20 1.98
C LEU A 322 -16.93 -11.32 0.75
N GLN A 323 -15.73 -11.36 0.18
CA GLN A 323 -15.40 -10.63 -1.05
C GLN A 323 -16.23 -11.10 -2.25
N VAL A 324 -16.49 -12.39 -2.38
CA VAL A 324 -17.40 -12.96 -3.41
C VAL A 324 -18.82 -12.45 -3.21
N ARG A 325 -19.28 -12.29 -1.96
CA ARG A 325 -20.58 -11.68 -1.62
C ARG A 325 -20.63 -10.16 -1.84
N GLY A 326 -19.53 -9.54 -2.28
CA GLY A 326 -19.43 -8.11 -2.61
C GLY A 326 -19.07 -7.21 -1.43
N TYR A 327 -18.54 -7.77 -0.34
CA TYR A 327 -17.99 -6.98 0.76
C TYR A 327 -16.60 -6.48 0.42
N VAL A 328 -16.33 -5.21 0.76
CA VAL A 328 -14.98 -4.72 0.96
C VAL A 328 -14.55 -5.10 2.37
N CYS A 329 -13.44 -5.81 2.49
CA CYS A 329 -12.96 -6.37 3.75
C CYS A 329 -11.72 -5.62 4.23
N GLY A 330 -11.73 -5.11 5.46
CA GLY A 330 -10.59 -4.34 5.98
C GLY A 330 -10.29 -4.58 7.45
N ILE A 331 -9.16 -4.01 7.89
CA ILE A 331 -8.73 -3.98 9.29
C ILE A 331 -8.82 -2.54 9.79
N ILE A 332 -9.40 -2.34 10.97
CA ILE A 332 -9.20 -1.13 11.79
C ILE A 332 -8.68 -1.56 13.15
N SER A 333 -7.43 -1.21 13.44
CA SER A 333 -6.75 -1.65 14.65
C SER A 333 -6.07 -0.47 15.38
N ASP A 334 -6.01 -0.55 16.71
CA ASP A 334 -5.19 0.34 17.54
C ASP A 334 -3.70 -0.03 17.50
N SER A 335 -3.37 -1.14 16.87
CA SER A 335 -2.00 -1.54 16.59
C SER A 335 -1.38 -0.69 15.46
N TYR A 336 -0.19 -1.04 15.03
CA TYR A 336 0.54 -0.24 14.04
C TYR A 336 0.17 -0.63 12.62
N HIS A 337 -0.04 0.38 11.77
CA HIS A 337 -0.42 0.22 10.37
C HIS A 337 0.49 -0.76 9.61
N SER A 338 1.81 -0.66 9.81
CA SER A 338 2.79 -1.54 9.17
C SER A 338 2.57 -3.02 9.52
N ILE A 339 2.24 -3.32 10.77
CA ILE A 339 1.95 -4.68 11.26
C ILE A 339 0.60 -5.16 10.70
N ALA A 340 -0.44 -4.33 10.82
CA ALA A 340 -1.76 -4.64 10.31
C ALA A 340 -1.75 -4.81 8.77
N ASN A 341 -0.91 -4.06 8.06
CA ASN A 341 -0.73 -4.19 6.60
C ASN A 341 -0.08 -5.53 6.22
N HIS A 342 0.84 -6.04 7.02
CA HIS A 342 1.39 -7.38 6.83
C HIS A 342 0.28 -8.44 6.93
N ILE A 343 -0.55 -8.40 7.98
CA ILE A 343 -1.69 -9.31 8.16
C ILE A 343 -2.72 -9.15 7.04
N LYS A 344 -3.03 -7.92 6.64
CA LYS A 344 -3.89 -7.63 5.47
C LYS A 344 -3.39 -8.37 4.22
N ASN A 345 -2.09 -8.30 3.95
CA ASN A 345 -1.50 -8.94 2.77
C ASN A 345 -1.54 -10.47 2.85
N LEU A 346 -1.29 -11.06 4.01
CA LEU A 346 -1.39 -12.50 4.23
C LEU A 346 -2.83 -13.02 4.02
N LEU A 347 -3.82 -12.29 4.52
CA LEU A 347 -5.23 -12.68 4.45
C LEU A 347 -5.93 -12.26 3.16
N GLY A 348 -5.32 -11.37 2.34
CA GLY A 348 -5.90 -10.87 1.10
C GLY A 348 -7.02 -9.84 1.33
N LEU A 349 -6.99 -9.11 2.43
CA LEU A 349 -7.92 -8.01 2.72
C LEU A 349 -7.67 -6.79 1.82
N ASP A 350 -8.68 -5.93 1.68
CA ASP A 350 -8.65 -4.81 0.74
C ASP A 350 -7.93 -3.58 1.31
N PHE A 351 -8.09 -3.29 2.60
CA PHE A 351 -7.46 -2.12 3.25
C PHE A 351 -7.12 -2.40 4.71
N THR A 352 -6.27 -1.53 5.28
CA THR A 352 -6.00 -1.49 6.72
C THR A 352 -5.81 -0.05 7.19
N LEU A 353 -6.22 0.21 8.41
CA LEU A 353 -6.10 1.49 9.10
C LEU A 353 -5.62 1.24 10.53
N GLY A 354 -4.67 2.03 10.97
CA GLY A 354 -4.09 1.92 12.31
C GLY A 354 -3.13 3.05 12.61
N ASN A 355 -2.49 3.02 13.77
CA ASN A 355 -1.48 4.00 14.16
C ASN A 355 -0.19 3.82 13.34
N GLU A 356 0.55 4.88 13.11
CA GLU A 356 1.81 4.85 12.36
C GLU A 356 3.00 4.87 13.32
N LEU A 357 3.68 3.73 13.47
CA LEU A 357 4.99 3.67 14.12
C LEU A 357 6.03 4.16 13.12
N GLU A 358 6.83 5.16 13.53
CA GLU A 358 7.86 5.72 12.66
C GLU A 358 9.10 4.81 12.62
N PHE A 359 9.62 4.61 11.40
CA PHE A 359 10.86 3.87 11.16
C PHE A 359 11.91 4.74 10.50
N GLN A 360 13.17 4.57 10.92
CA GLN A 360 14.32 5.14 10.24
C GLN A 360 15.31 4.01 9.92
N LYS A 361 15.62 3.80 8.64
CA LYS A 361 16.46 2.67 8.17
C LYS A 361 15.97 1.32 8.71
N SER A 362 14.64 1.09 8.61
CA SER A 362 13.95 -0.11 9.11
C SER A 362 14.05 -0.36 10.62
N VAL A 363 14.45 0.63 11.41
CA VAL A 363 14.48 0.59 12.87
C VAL A 363 13.42 1.53 13.42
N ALA A 364 12.60 1.06 14.34
CA ALA A 364 11.57 1.87 14.99
C ALA A 364 12.21 2.99 15.83
N THR A 365 11.72 4.22 15.62
CA THR A 365 12.19 5.40 16.38
C THR A 365 11.50 5.51 17.75
N GLY A 366 10.42 4.75 17.97
CA GLY A 366 9.56 4.87 19.16
C GLY A 366 8.51 5.97 19.04
N GLU A 367 8.58 6.83 18.02
CA GLU A 367 7.56 7.84 17.78
C GLU A 367 6.36 7.24 17.04
N VAL A 368 5.15 7.63 17.46
CA VAL A 368 3.89 7.17 16.89
C VAL A 368 3.10 8.37 16.41
N ARG A 369 2.73 8.35 15.13
CA ARG A 369 1.76 9.29 14.56
C ARG A 369 0.38 8.66 14.62
N ILE A 370 -0.55 9.38 15.22
CA ILE A 370 -1.95 8.97 15.28
C ILE A 370 -2.68 9.66 14.14
N PRO A 371 -3.29 8.89 13.21
CA PRO A 371 -4.04 9.46 12.11
C PRO A 371 -5.15 10.40 12.61
N SER A 372 -5.30 11.56 11.96
CA SER A 372 -6.34 12.54 12.33
C SER A 372 -7.75 11.96 12.28
N GLN A 373 -7.95 10.92 11.48
CA GLN A 373 -9.22 10.20 11.34
C GLN A 373 -9.61 9.39 12.58
N LEU A 374 -8.67 9.09 13.47
CA LEU A 374 -8.96 8.47 14.79
C LEU A 374 -9.37 9.50 15.84
N LEU A 375 -8.99 10.77 15.63
CA LEU A 375 -9.24 11.83 16.61
C LEU A 375 -10.71 12.31 16.51
N LYS A 376 -11.23 12.77 17.65
CA LYS A 376 -12.56 13.36 17.73
C LYS A 376 -12.65 14.62 16.87
N ASP A 377 -13.69 14.69 16.07
CA ASP A 377 -14.06 15.88 15.30
C ASP A 377 -15.54 16.23 15.50
N LYS A 378 -16.03 17.23 14.76
CA LYS A 378 -17.43 17.69 14.83
C LYS A 378 -18.47 16.67 14.32
N PHE A 379 -18.05 15.61 13.66
CA PHE A 379 -18.91 14.54 13.14
C PHE A 379 -18.86 13.27 13.99
N SER A 380 -17.95 13.23 14.97
CA SER A 380 -17.81 12.06 15.87
C SER A 380 -19.09 11.81 16.66
N GLN A 381 -19.52 10.55 16.68
CA GLN A 381 -20.74 10.13 17.39
C GLN A 381 -20.47 9.65 18.82
N CYS A 382 -19.25 9.68 19.27
CA CYS A 382 -18.88 9.32 20.65
C CYS A 382 -18.04 10.43 21.32
N GLU A 383 -17.92 10.35 22.65
CA GLU A 383 -17.21 11.36 23.43
C GLU A 383 -15.69 11.10 23.59
N HIS A 384 -15.18 10.00 23.01
CA HIS A 384 -13.77 9.64 23.12
C HIS A 384 -12.89 10.53 22.23
N ASP A 385 -11.78 11.04 22.77
CA ASP A 385 -10.83 11.86 22.04
C ASP A 385 -10.13 11.10 20.89
N HIS A 386 -10.04 9.76 21.03
CA HIS A 386 -9.45 8.83 20.09
C HIS A 386 -10.33 7.58 20.01
N CYS A 387 -10.86 7.25 18.83
CA CYS A 387 -11.80 6.15 18.69
C CYS A 387 -11.80 5.54 17.28
N LYS A 388 -11.82 4.19 17.20
CA LYS A 388 -11.95 3.44 15.94
C LYS A 388 -13.23 3.77 15.18
N SER A 389 -14.31 4.18 15.87
CA SER A 389 -15.57 4.58 15.22
C SER A 389 -15.40 5.78 14.28
N ASN A 390 -14.52 6.73 14.57
CA ASN A 390 -14.27 7.88 13.71
C ASN A 390 -13.60 7.43 12.39
N MET A 391 -12.64 6.52 12.49
CA MET A 391 -11.97 5.94 11.33
C MET A 391 -12.92 5.06 10.51
N PHE A 392 -13.81 4.32 11.17
CA PHE A 392 -14.85 3.54 10.52
C PHE A 392 -15.82 4.43 9.72
N GLN A 393 -16.30 5.52 10.30
CA GLN A 393 -17.12 6.50 9.58
C GLN A 393 -16.39 7.12 8.40
N TYR A 394 -15.14 7.52 8.58
CA TYR A 394 -14.32 8.09 7.52
C TYR A 394 -14.21 7.14 6.32
N ILE A 395 -13.92 5.87 6.55
CA ILE A 395 -13.74 4.91 5.45
C ILE A 395 -15.08 4.60 4.75
N LEU A 396 -16.18 4.47 5.51
CA LEU A 396 -17.51 4.28 4.93
C LEU A 396 -17.90 5.44 4.03
N HIS A 397 -17.68 6.67 4.48
CA HIS A 397 -17.93 7.86 3.68
C HIS A 397 -17.09 7.87 2.40
N ARG A 398 -15.81 7.52 2.50
CA ARG A 398 -14.89 7.45 1.35
C ARG A 398 -15.33 6.45 0.29
N PHE A 399 -15.91 5.32 0.70
CA PHE A 399 -16.44 4.29 -0.21
C PHE A 399 -17.91 4.50 -0.58
N GLY A 400 -18.59 5.51 -0.03
CA GLY A 400 -20.01 5.76 -0.27
C GLY A 400 -20.92 4.65 0.27
N ILE A 401 -20.49 3.97 1.35
CA ILE A 401 -21.22 2.87 1.98
C ILE A 401 -22.00 3.40 3.18
N SER A 402 -23.29 3.00 3.31
CA SER A 402 -24.09 3.36 4.45
C SER A 402 -23.72 2.55 5.69
N LEU A 403 -23.97 3.09 6.88
CA LEU A 403 -23.81 2.36 8.13
C LEU A 403 -24.63 1.06 8.16
N ALA A 404 -25.84 1.07 7.56
CA ALA A 404 -26.70 -0.10 7.47
C ALA A 404 -26.11 -1.26 6.67
N ASP A 405 -25.19 -0.97 5.73
CA ASP A 405 -24.52 -1.93 4.89
C ASP A 405 -23.10 -2.29 5.39
N ALA A 406 -22.79 -1.86 6.61
CA ALA A 406 -21.49 -2.03 7.22
C ALA A 406 -21.54 -3.00 8.39
N VAL A 407 -20.52 -3.85 8.48
CA VAL A 407 -20.32 -4.83 9.55
C VAL A 407 -19.04 -4.51 10.29
N ALA A 408 -19.07 -4.56 11.62
CA ALA A 408 -17.90 -4.41 12.46
C ALA A 408 -17.72 -5.61 13.38
N VAL A 409 -16.51 -6.15 13.42
CA VAL A 409 -16.14 -7.31 14.26
C VAL A 409 -15.02 -6.88 15.21
N GLY A 410 -15.22 -7.01 16.49
CA GLY A 410 -14.25 -6.62 17.51
C GLY A 410 -14.28 -7.52 18.74
N ASP A 411 -13.26 -7.38 19.62
CA ASP A 411 -13.12 -8.17 20.86
C ASP A 411 -12.96 -7.31 22.10
N GLY A 412 -12.55 -6.04 21.97
CA GLY A 412 -12.09 -5.20 23.06
C GLY A 412 -12.96 -3.98 23.37
N GLU A 413 -12.60 -3.29 24.45
CA GLU A 413 -13.25 -2.03 24.86
C GLU A 413 -13.18 -0.94 23.77
N ASN A 414 -12.08 -0.92 23.01
CA ASN A 414 -11.86 0.06 21.93
C ASN A 414 -12.77 -0.15 20.71
N ASP A 415 -13.43 -1.31 20.62
CA ASP A 415 -14.34 -1.66 19.52
C ASP A 415 -15.79 -1.30 19.80
N ILE A 416 -16.15 -1.05 21.07
CA ILE A 416 -17.54 -0.82 21.50
C ILE A 416 -18.25 0.20 20.61
N CYS A 417 -17.63 1.36 20.37
CA CYS A 417 -18.26 2.42 19.57
C CYS A 417 -18.40 2.03 18.10
N MET A 418 -17.42 1.33 17.54
CA MET A 418 -17.43 0.88 16.15
C MET A 418 -18.49 -0.22 15.96
N VAL A 419 -18.52 -1.21 16.82
CA VAL A 419 -19.49 -2.32 16.80
C VAL A 419 -20.91 -1.81 17.01
N LYS A 420 -21.13 -0.90 17.98
CA LYS A 420 -22.44 -0.30 18.24
C LYS A 420 -22.96 0.52 17.07
N MET A 421 -22.06 1.15 16.30
CA MET A 421 -22.42 2.04 15.18
C MET A 421 -22.74 1.28 13.91
N ALA A 422 -22.16 0.12 13.70
CA ALA A 422 -22.31 -0.69 12.50
C ALA A 422 -23.76 -1.15 12.30
N GLY A 423 -24.17 -1.33 11.05
CA GLY A 423 -25.47 -1.95 10.73
C GLY A 423 -25.58 -3.40 11.19
N THR A 424 -24.44 -4.08 11.35
CA THR A 424 -24.32 -5.36 12.03
C THR A 424 -23.05 -5.35 12.89
N GLY A 425 -23.22 -5.33 14.18
CA GLY A 425 -22.13 -5.36 15.16
C GLY A 425 -21.89 -6.77 15.69
N ILE A 426 -20.66 -7.23 15.68
CA ILE A 426 -20.26 -8.58 16.11
C ILE A 426 -19.19 -8.49 17.20
N SER A 427 -19.48 -9.05 18.36
CA SER A 427 -18.51 -9.34 19.41
C SER A 427 -17.91 -10.72 19.17
N PHE A 428 -16.58 -10.77 18.97
CA PHE A 428 -15.90 -12.03 18.67
C PHE A 428 -14.81 -12.31 19.74
N ASN A 429 -14.95 -13.44 20.45
CA ASN A 429 -14.04 -13.86 21.51
C ASN A 429 -13.76 -12.82 22.61
N SER A 430 -14.61 -11.82 22.75
CA SER A 430 -14.45 -10.75 23.71
C SER A 430 -14.53 -11.25 25.16
N VAL A 431 -13.74 -10.66 26.02
CA VAL A 431 -13.86 -10.75 27.49
C VAL A 431 -14.45 -9.46 28.08
N THR A 432 -14.87 -8.53 27.23
CA THR A 432 -15.40 -7.21 27.60
C THR A 432 -16.93 -7.23 27.63
N PRO A 433 -17.57 -7.23 28.82
CA PRO A 433 -19.03 -7.32 28.92
C PRO A 433 -19.76 -6.20 28.16
N GLY A 434 -19.23 -4.96 28.20
CA GLY A 434 -19.83 -3.82 27.51
C GLY A 434 -19.84 -3.95 25.98
N LEU A 435 -18.97 -4.73 25.38
CA LEU A 435 -18.99 -5.03 23.96
C LEU A 435 -20.11 -6.02 23.62
N ASP A 436 -20.30 -7.06 24.43
CA ASP A 436 -21.36 -8.04 24.23
C ASP A 436 -22.76 -7.40 24.35
N GLU A 437 -22.92 -6.40 25.23
CA GLU A 437 -24.19 -5.69 25.42
C GLU A 437 -24.61 -4.84 24.22
N VAL A 438 -23.63 -4.36 23.40
CA VAL A 438 -23.91 -3.49 22.25
C VAL A 438 -23.89 -4.22 20.92
N ALA A 439 -23.35 -5.45 20.88
CA ALA A 439 -23.24 -6.24 19.68
C ALA A 439 -24.59 -6.90 19.32
N ASP A 440 -24.90 -7.00 18.02
CA ASP A 440 -26.05 -7.76 17.51
C ASP A 440 -25.83 -9.26 17.64
N TYR A 441 -24.57 -9.70 17.51
CA TYR A 441 -24.17 -11.11 17.60
C TYR A 441 -22.92 -11.26 18.47
N VAL A 442 -22.90 -12.31 19.27
CA VAL A 442 -21.77 -12.65 20.14
C VAL A 442 -21.29 -14.05 19.82
N PHE A 443 -20.03 -14.16 19.38
CA PHE A 443 -19.42 -15.45 19.07
C PHE A 443 -18.23 -15.72 20.00
N ARG A 444 -18.12 -16.97 20.44
CA ARG A 444 -17.00 -17.53 21.20
C ARG A 444 -16.54 -18.78 20.46
N ASP A 445 -15.68 -18.58 19.45
CA ASP A 445 -15.30 -19.62 18.50
C ASP A 445 -13.82 -19.49 18.09
N THR A 446 -13.24 -20.56 17.62
CA THR A 446 -11.91 -20.60 17.01
C THR A 446 -11.96 -20.42 15.48
N SER A 447 -13.16 -20.21 14.93
CA SER A 447 -13.51 -20.11 13.52
C SER A 447 -14.28 -18.82 13.24
N LEU A 448 -13.98 -18.15 12.14
CA LEU A 448 -14.73 -16.98 11.67
C LEU A 448 -15.99 -17.36 10.85
N LYS A 449 -16.25 -18.64 10.58
CA LYS A 449 -17.44 -19.10 9.83
C LYS A 449 -18.76 -18.57 10.37
N PRO A 450 -19.00 -18.46 11.69
CA PRO A 450 -20.24 -17.89 12.22
C PRO A 450 -20.54 -16.47 11.68
N VAL A 451 -19.50 -15.70 11.35
CA VAL A 451 -19.66 -14.38 10.72
C VAL A 451 -20.39 -14.49 9.38
N LEU A 452 -20.11 -15.53 8.56
CA LEU A 452 -20.76 -15.75 7.27
C LEU A 452 -22.26 -16.06 7.38
N GLU A 453 -22.72 -16.54 8.53
CA GLU A 453 -24.12 -16.93 8.77
C GLU A 453 -25.00 -15.71 9.04
N VAL A 454 -24.42 -14.65 9.60
CA VAL A 454 -25.14 -13.44 10.02
C VAL A 454 -24.98 -12.27 9.06
N VAL A 455 -23.99 -12.31 8.16
CA VAL A 455 -23.80 -11.30 7.12
C VAL A 455 -24.43 -11.75 5.80
N ARG A 456 -25.26 -10.89 5.18
CA ARG A 456 -26.07 -11.20 3.99
C ARG A 456 -25.42 -10.79 2.69
#